data_b7c1b81421f55fc7eba798fae60fb92b
#
_entry.id   b7c1b81421f55fc7eba798fae60fb92b
#
_cell.length_a   1.000
_cell.length_b   1.000
_cell.length_c   1.000
_cell.angle_alpha   90.00
_cell.angle_beta   90.00
_cell.angle_gamma   90.00
#
_symmetry.space_group_name_H-M   'P 1'
#
loop_
_entity.id
_entity.type
_entity.pdbx_description
1 polymer ?
#
loop_
_entity_poly.entity_id
_entity_poly.type
_entity_poly.pdbx_seq_one_letter_code
_entity_poly.pdbx_strand_id
1 'polypeptide(L)'
;LEKTLLVGDFLFVSKFHYGARVPQTAISFPMVHDTIVGTGIRSYLNKPQIPYFRLPGFEKIKRNEIVTFSWPADTVRKFFVKEKGVKKPIDKKSNYVKRCVAIPSDTLEIINGIIHINGKRSKMPYRAKPIYSFSAFNSSGVSTSKLAQLGIDIQRKFKVSEITQNKYKLIQPYIKGIIDNSPNNFVVITSSKGIPYDVRSKGRILLTEITDYKIDLLLTEEEAEIVTNSKLIDSLKRNFKTYKSYNTSFFPNDIKYNWNEDNFGPIIIPKKGSKITLN
;
A
#
# COMPACT_ATOMS: atom_id res chain seq x y z
N LEU A 1 0.50 3.00 5.40
CA LEU A 1 -0.72 3.44 6.13
C LEU A 1 -1.91 2.47 6.01
N GLU A 2 -1.75 1.31 5.38
CA GLU A 2 -2.83 0.41 4.95
C GLU A 2 -3.80 -0.01 6.07
N LYS A 3 -3.31 -0.30 7.28
CA LYS A 3 -4.17 -0.63 8.42
C LYS A 3 -4.52 0.59 9.30
N THR A 4 -4.01 1.78 8.96
CA THR A 4 -4.31 3.03 9.67
C THR A 4 -5.38 3.84 8.94
N LEU A 5 -5.37 3.79 7.61
CA LEU A 5 -6.35 4.42 6.72
C LEU A 5 -6.92 3.33 5.82
N LEU A 6 -8.22 3.15 5.85
CA LEU A 6 -8.89 2.11 5.08
C LEU A 6 -9.39 2.64 3.73
N VAL A 7 -9.59 1.74 2.78
CA VAL A 7 -10.21 2.10 1.50
C VAL A 7 -11.64 2.57 1.75
N GLY A 8 -11.96 3.78 1.28
CA GLY A 8 -13.25 4.43 1.52
C GLY A 8 -13.22 5.50 2.60
N ASP A 9 -12.13 5.64 3.37
CA ASP A 9 -11.99 6.72 4.34
C ASP A 9 -11.83 8.07 3.64
N PHE A 10 -12.51 9.09 4.17
CA PHE A 10 -12.35 10.48 3.77
C PHE A 10 -11.38 11.17 4.72
N LEU A 11 -10.42 11.91 4.15
CA LEU A 11 -9.39 12.59 4.90
C LEU A 11 -9.60 14.11 4.85
N PHE A 12 -9.54 14.75 6.00
CA PHE A 12 -9.47 16.20 6.10
C PHE A 12 -8.02 16.65 6.13
N VAL A 13 -7.56 17.37 5.10
CA VAL A 13 -6.18 17.83 4.97
C VAL A 13 -6.10 19.31 5.33
N SER A 14 -5.47 19.62 6.46
CA SER A 14 -5.18 20.99 6.82
C SER A 14 -4.08 21.57 5.94
N LYS A 15 -4.34 22.71 5.33
CA LYS A 15 -3.36 23.45 4.53
C LYS A 15 -2.58 24.49 5.34
N PHE A 16 -2.99 24.75 6.57
CA PHE A 16 -2.44 25.84 7.39
C PHE A 16 -1.24 25.40 8.22
N HIS A 17 -1.22 24.20 8.78
CA HIS A 17 -0.17 23.75 9.69
C HIS A 17 1.23 23.96 9.13
N TYR A 18 1.48 23.55 7.89
CA TYR A 18 2.79 23.69 7.22
C TYR A 18 2.83 24.87 6.22
N GLY A 19 1.87 25.78 6.32
CA GLY A 19 1.72 26.93 5.42
C GLY A 19 0.97 26.58 4.11
N ALA A 20 -0.04 27.35 3.81
CA ALA A 20 -0.82 27.18 2.59
C ALA A 20 0.02 27.57 1.36
N ARG A 21 0.06 26.68 0.38
CA ARG A 21 0.69 26.96 -0.92
C ARG A 21 -0.28 27.69 -1.81
N VAL A 22 0.15 28.82 -2.37
CA VAL A 22 -0.60 29.54 -3.39
C VAL A 22 -0.62 28.74 -4.69
N PRO A 23 -1.78 28.59 -5.36
CA PRO A 23 -1.84 27.95 -6.67
C PRO A 23 -0.92 28.66 -7.67
N GLN A 24 -0.16 27.88 -8.42
CA GLN A 24 0.76 28.43 -9.44
C GLN A 24 0.10 28.54 -10.81
N THR A 25 -0.88 27.70 -11.09
CA THR A 25 -1.57 27.67 -12.38
C THR A 25 -2.62 28.78 -12.43
N ALA A 26 -2.32 29.85 -13.16
CA ALA A 26 -3.17 31.05 -13.24
C ALA A 26 -4.52 30.80 -13.92
N ILE A 27 -4.52 29.95 -14.96
CA ILE A 27 -5.70 29.67 -15.76
C ILE A 27 -6.07 28.20 -15.62
N SER A 28 -7.15 27.91 -14.92
CA SER A 28 -7.69 26.55 -14.80
C SER A 28 -9.21 26.56 -14.66
N PHE A 29 -9.84 25.51 -15.18
CA PHE A 29 -11.28 25.32 -15.03
C PHE A 29 -11.58 25.02 -13.54
N PRO A 30 -12.56 25.72 -12.95
CA PRO A 30 -12.88 25.57 -11.54
C PRO A 30 -13.37 24.15 -11.24
N MET A 31 -13.04 23.63 -10.06
CA MET A 31 -13.47 22.31 -9.54
C MET A 31 -12.98 21.10 -10.35
N VAL A 32 -12.16 21.28 -11.38
CA VAL A 32 -11.60 20.19 -12.19
C VAL A 32 -10.09 20.13 -12.02
N HIS A 33 -9.57 18.99 -11.58
CA HIS A 33 -8.16 18.85 -11.22
C HIS A 33 -7.23 18.72 -12.45
N ASP A 34 -7.55 17.85 -13.39
CA ASP A 34 -6.65 17.51 -14.51
C ASP A 34 -7.34 17.59 -15.88
N THR A 35 -8.36 16.78 -16.10
CA THR A 35 -9.03 16.64 -17.40
C THR A 35 -10.53 16.84 -17.25
N ILE A 36 -11.13 17.59 -18.17
CA ILE A 36 -12.58 17.80 -18.20
C ILE A 36 -13.26 16.49 -18.57
N VAL A 37 -14.16 16.04 -17.70
CA VAL A 37 -14.86 14.75 -17.86
C VAL A 37 -15.63 14.72 -19.20
N GLY A 38 -15.47 13.64 -19.96
CA GLY A 38 -16.13 13.43 -21.23
C GLY A 38 -15.46 14.04 -22.45
N THR A 39 -14.48 14.98 -22.28
CA THR A 39 -13.85 15.66 -23.41
C THR A 39 -12.40 15.24 -23.67
N GLY A 40 -11.71 14.70 -22.65
CA GLY A 40 -10.29 14.41 -22.73
C GLY A 40 -9.37 15.66 -22.77
N ILE A 41 -9.95 16.88 -22.70
CA ILE A 41 -9.22 18.14 -22.75
C ILE A 41 -8.66 18.47 -21.35
N ARG A 42 -7.44 19.04 -21.28
CA ARG A 42 -6.88 19.52 -20.01
C ARG A 42 -7.73 20.66 -19.44
N SER A 43 -7.94 20.63 -18.15
CA SER A 43 -8.69 21.66 -17.41
C SER A 43 -7.87 22.93 -17.12
N TYR A 44 -6.62 23.00 -17.56
CA TYR A 44 -5.71 24.10 -17.25
C TYR A 44 -4.69 24.37 -18.36
N LEU A 45 -4.16 25.57 -18.35
CA LEU A 45 -3.05 25.99 -19.23
C LEU A 45 -1.73 25.89 -18.45
N ASN A 46 -0.68 25.39 -19.11
CA ASN A 46 0.66 25.32 -18.52
C ASN A 46 1.32 26.69 -18.32
N LYS A 47 0.87 27.72 -19.01
CA LYS A 47 1.35 29.11 -18.92
C LYS A 47 0.18 30.06 -18.98
N PRO A 48 0.24 31.24 -18.33
CA PRO A 48 1.30 31.66 -17.42
C PRO A 48 1.28 30.91 -16.09
N GLN A 49 2.44 30.84 -15.39
CA GLN A 49 2.57 30.29 -14.06
C GLN A 49 2.89 31.41 -13.07
N ILE A 50 2.20 31.45 -11.95
CA ILE A 50 2.50 32.35 -10.82
C ILE A 50 3.76 31.81 -10.12
N PRO A 51 4.68 32.67 -9.66
CA PRO A 51 5.84 32.25 -8.89
C PRO A 51 5.46 31.42 -7.65
N TYR A 52 6.29 30.45 -7.29
CA TYR A 52 6.04 29.64 -6.11
C TYR A 52 6.06 30.49 -4.85
N PHE A 53 4.94 30.48 -4.15
CA PHE A 53 4.83 31.13 -2.85
C PHE A 53 4.07 30.23 -1.87
N ARG A 54 4.53 30.20 -0.64
CA ARG A 54 3.91 29.49 0.48
C ARG A 54 3.79 30.43 1.66
N LEU A 55 2.61 30.54 2.24
CA LEU A 55 2.37 31.28 3.47
C LEU A 55 3.15 30.64 4.63
N PRO A 56 3.56 31.41 5.64
CA PRO A 56 4.14 30.85 6.85
C PRO A 56 3.24 29.77 7.47
N GLY A 57 3.83 28.67 7.91
CA GLY A 57 3.11 27.64 8.67
C GLY A 57 3.28 27.82 10.17
N PHE A 58 2.36 27.26 10.94
CA PHE A 58 2.42 27.27 12.40
C PHE A 58 3.39 26.23 12.97
N GLU A 59 3.65 25.18 12.22
CA GLU A 59 4.45 24.04 12.65
C GLU A 59 5.48 23.62 11.59
N LYS A 60 6.52 22.96 12.07
CA LYS A 60 7.47 22.23 11.21
C LYS A 60 7.13 20.76 11.22
N ILE A 61 7.35 20.09 10.08
CA ILE A 61 7.14 18.64 9.96
C ILE A 61 8.05 17.92 10.97
N LYS A 62 7.45 16.99 11.73
CA LYS A 62 8.15 16.14 12.70
C LYS A 62 8.14 14.68 12.23
N ARG A 63 9.02 13.86 12.80
CA ARG A 63 9.01 12.42 12.53
C ARG A 63 7.67 11.81 12.95
N ASN A 64 7.24 10.82 12.20
CA ASN A 64 6.00 10.06 12.39
C ASN A 64 4.70 10.81 12.09
N GLU A 65 4.73 12.08 11.72
CA GLU A 65 3.53 12.79 11.26
C GLU A 65 3.04 12.25 9.90
N ILE A 66 1.72 12.26 9.72
CA ILE A 66 1.10 11.94 8.44
C ILE A 66 1.04 13.22 7.63
N VAL A 67 1.74 13.24 6.51
CA VAL A 67 1.87 14.42 5.65
C VAL A 67 1.27 14.17 4.27
N THR A 68 0.68 15.22 3.71
CA THR A 68 0.23 15.25 2.33
C THR A 68 1.20 16.07 1.50
N PHE A 69 1.66 15.52 0.39
CA PHE A 69 2.60 16.19 -0.51
C PHE A 69 2.29 15.90 -1.97
N SER A 70 2.69 16.81 -2.86
CA SER A 70 2.58 16.59 -4.30
C SER A 70 3.68 15.66 -4.77
N TRP A 71 3.34 14.69 -5.62
CA TRP A 71 4.30 13.73 -6.17
C TRP A 71 5.41 14.47 -6.95
N PRO A 72 6.68 14.24 -6.64
CA PRO A 72 7.78 15.03 -7.23
C PRO A 72 8.04 14.72 -8.70
N ALA A 73 7.86 13.48 -9.11
CA ALA A 73 8.12 13.05 -10.49
C ALA A 73 6.98 13.43 -11.45
N ASP A 74 7.24 13.41 -12.74
CA ASP A 74 6.20 13.49 -13.75
C ASP A 74 5.37 12.22 -13.75
N THR A 75 4.06 12.36 -13.92
CA THR A 75 3.11 11.25 -13.81
C THR A 75 2.40 11.02 -15.13
N VAL A 76 1.94 9.80 -15.35
CA VAL A 76 1.01 9.47 -16.44
C VAL A 76 -0.35 10.14 -16.23
N ARG A 77 -1.15 10.30 -17.29
CA ARG A 77 -2.49 10.92 -17.21
C ARG A 77 -3.48 10.06 -16.44
N LYS A 78 -3.37 8.74 -16.60
CA LYS A 78 -4.22 7.76 -15.91
C LYS A 78 -3.35 6.78 -15.15
N PHE A 79 -3.79 6.38 -13.97
CA PHE A 79 -3.12 5.30 -13.22
C PHE A 79 -3.14 3.99 -14.02
N PHE A 80 -2.10 3.18 -13.86
CA PHE A 80 -1.93 1.86 -14.49
C PHE A 80 -1.83 1.86 -16.04
N VAL A 81 -1.68 3.01 -16.67
CA VAL A 81 -1.41 3.11 -18.10
C VAL A 81 0.08 3.31 -18.32
N LYS A 82 0.71 2.47 -19.15
CA LYS A 82 2.10 2.64 -19.57
C LYS A 82 2.15 3.70 -20.66
N GLU A 83 2.42 4.94 -20.29
CA GLU A 83 2.61 6.04 -21.22
C GLU A 83 3.81 6.90 -20.78
N LYS A 84 4.33 7.73 -21.70
CA LYS A 84 5.39 8.69 -21.36
C LYS A 84 4.87 9.67 -20.31
N GLY A 85 5.66 9.90 -19.25
CA GLY A 85 5.33 10.84 -18.20
C GLY A 85 4.96 12.23 -18.72
N VAL A 86 3.91 12.82 -18.18
CA VAL A 86 3.42 14.14 -18.57
C VAL A 86 3.88 15.18 -17.56
N LYS A 87 4.64 16.17 -18.00
CA LYS A 87 5.06 17.29 -17.17
C LYS A 87 3.83 18.12 -16.74
N LYS A 88 3.63 18.22 -15.43
CA LYS A 88 2.52 18.98 -14.82
C LYS A 88 3.05 20.04 -13.87
N PRO A 89 2.39 21.20 -13.76
CA PRO A 89 2.64 22.15 -12.69
C PRO A 89 2.48 21.48 -11.32
N ILE A 90 3.20 21.94 -10.30
CA ILE A 90 3.25 21.27 -8.99
C ILE A 90 1.88 21.22 -8.29
N ASP A 91 1.01 22.19 -8.52
CA ASP A 91 -0.35 22.27 -7.99
C ASP A 91 -1.35 21.40 -8.76
N LYS A 92 -0.95 20.85 -9.92
CA LYS A 92 -1.71 19.89 -10.72
C LYS A 92 -1.17 18.46 -10.63
N LYS A 93 -0.12 18.23 -9.83
CA LYS A 93 0.40 16.89 -9.56
C LYS A 93 -0.48 16.17 -8.54
N SER A 94 -0.51 14.86 -8.62
CA SER A 94 -1.22 14.00 -7.66
C SER A 94 -0.67 14.20 -6.25
N ASN A 95 -1.55 14.27 -5.28
CA ASN A 95 -1.19 14.35 -3.88
C ASN A 95 -1.15 12.95 -3.26
N TYR A 96 -0.12 12.70 -2.46
CA TYR A 96 0.06 11.46 -1.73
C TYR A 96 0.05 11.73 -0.24
N VAL A 97 -0.49 10.78 0.52
CA VAL A 97 -0.51 10.79 1.97
C VAL A 97 0.44 9.71 2.47
N LYS A 98 1.49 10.10 3.17
CA LYS A 98 2.49 9.17 3.72
C LYS A 98 2.93 9.61 5.11
N ARG A 99 3.48 8.66 5.88
CA ARG A 99 4.11 8.98 7.16
C ARG A 99 5.53 9.51 6.92
N CYS A 100 5.85 10.66 7.52
CA CYS A 100 7.20 11.22 7.50
C CYS A 100 8.07 10.45 8.49
N VAL A 101 8.94 9.58 8.04
CA VAL A 101 9.77 8.73 8.89
C VAL A 101 11.09 9.39 9.26
N ALA A 102 11.61 10.30 8.42
CA ALA A 102 12.86 11.00 8.63
C ALA A 102 12.72 12.49 8.30
N ILE A 103 13.45 13.34 9.00
CA ILE A 103 13.50 14.81 8.81
C ILE A 103 14.90 15.25 8.38
N PRO A 104 15.08 16.49 7.93
CA PRO A 104 16.40 17.00 7.54
C PRO A 104 17.48 16.76 8.58
N SER A 105 18.65 16.32 8.15
CA SER A 105 19.84 15.88 8.91
C SER A 105 19.76 14.48 9.51
N ASP A 106 18.66 13.76 9.33
CA ASP A 106 18.61 12.34 9.72
C ASP A 106 19.38 11.47 8.75
N THR A 107 19.96 10.39 9.28
CA THR A 107 20.41 9.24 8.51
C THR A 107 19.34 8.18 8.58
N LEU A 108 18.70 7.89 7.43
CA LEU A 108 17.65 6.88 7.28
C LEU A 108 18.26 5.58 6.76
N GLU A 109 17.91 4.48 7.39
CA GLU A 109 18.26 3.14 6.96
C GLU A 109 17.09 2.19 7.20
N ILE A 110 16.91 1.20 6.33
CA ILE A 110 15.98 0.10 6.53
C ILE A 110 16.80 -1.18 6.59
N ILE A 111 16.67 -1.93 7.68
CA ILE A 111 17.36 -3.21 7.92
C ILE A 111 16.30 -4.28 8.18
N ASN A 112 16.21 -5.28 7.31
CA ASN A 112 15.22 -6.35 7.39
C ASN A 112 13.78 -5.81 7.55
N GLY A 113 13.43 -4.77 6.78
CA GLY A 113 12.13 -4.11 6.82
C GLY A 113 11.89 -3.21 8.03
N ILE A 114 12.88 -3.00 8.90
CA ILE A 114 12.76 -2.15 10.09
C ILE A 114 13.47 -0.83 9.86
N ILE A 115 12.77 0.26 10.12
CA ILE A 115 13.30 1.62 9.95
C ILE A 115 14.26 1.96 11.11
N HIS A 116 15.45 2.41 10.74
CA HIS A 116 16.46 2.94 11.64
C HIS A 116 16.72 4.41 11.32
N ILE A 117 16.79 5.24 12.36
CA ILE A 117 17.12 6.66 12.26
C ILE A 117 18.33 6.93 13.12
N ASN A 118 19.38 7.46 12.50
CA ASN A 118 20.65 7.75 13.17
C ASN A 118 21.22 6.50 13.89
N GLY A 119 21.18 5.35 13.24
CA GLY A 119 21.64 4.05 13.74
C GLY A 119 20.75 3.38 14.78
N LYS A 120 19.61 3.97 15.15
CA LYS A 120 18.70 3.41 16.17
C LYS A 120 17.37 3.00 15.54
N ARG A 121 16.81 1.84 15.95
CA ARG A 121 15.46 1.41 15.56
C ARG A 121 14.46 2.53 15.88
N SER A 122 13.70 2.95 14.87
CA SER A 122 12.66 3.97 15.03
C SER A 122 11.49 3.42 15.81
N LYS A 123 11.08 4.13 16.87
CA LYS A 123 9.84 3.81 17.60
C LYS A 123 8.67 4.38 16.82
N MET A 124 7.79 3.51 16.36
CA MET A 124 6.56 3.91 15.69
C MET A 124 5.50 4.35 16.71
N PRO A 125 4.64 5.35 16.37
CA PRO A 125 3.51 5.70 17.23
C PRO A 125 2.56 4.50 17.38
N TYR A 126 1.83 4.41 18.47
CA TYR A 126 0.85 3.35 18.73
C TYR A 126 -0.16 3.13 17.59
N ARG A 127 -0.58 4.20 16.92
CA ARG A 127 -1.49 4.13 15.76
C ARG A 127 -0.82 3.72 14.45
N ALA A 128 0.51 3.65 14.39
CA ALA A 128 1.19 3.11 13.23
C ALA A 128 1.13 1.59 13.27
N LYS A 129 0.60 0.99 12.23
CA LYS A 129 0.49 -0.46 12.08
C LYS A 129 1.33 -0.91 10.88
N PRO A 130 2.67 -1.01 11.04
CA PRO A 130 3.52 -1.54 10.00
C PRO A 130 3.15 -3.01 9.75
N ILE A 131 3.12 -3.38 8.48
CA ILE A 131 2.78 -4.73 8.04
C ILE A 131 4.05 -5.39 7.52
N TYR A 132 4.24 -6.63 7.90
CA TYR A 132 5.37 -7.45 7.49
C TYR A 132 4.89 -8.75 6.88
N SER A 133 5.67 -9.31 5.97
CA SER A 133 5.41 -10.62 5.40
C SER A 133 5.90 -11.72 6.35
N PHE A 134 5.05 -12.73 6.55
CA PHE A 134 5.38 -13.92 7.33
C PHE A 134 4.97 -15.17 6.55
N SER A 135 5.78 -16.23 6.65
CA SER A 135 5.39 -17.57 6.22
C SER A 135 4.90 -18.36 7.41
N ALA A 136 3.65 -18.80 7.37
CA ALA A 136 3.04 -19.68 8.34
C ALA A 136 3.06 -21.12 7.82
N PHE A 137 3.39 -22.07 8.67
CA PHE A 137 3.39 -23.50 8.38
C PHE A 137 2.59 -24.28 9.42
N ASN A 138 1.82 -25.28 8.96
CA ASN A 138 1.18 -26.27 9.81
C ASN A 138 1.15 -27.62 9.10
N SER A 139 1.61 -28.67 9.81
CA SER A 139 1.72 -30.06 9.30
C SER A 139 0.37 -30.68 8.95
N SER A 140 -0.72 -30.19 9.52
CA SER A 140 -2.10 -30.61 9.22
C SER A 140 -2.82 -29.68 8.24
N GLY A 141 -2.13 -28.67 7.72
CA GLY A 141 -2.70 -27.61 6.88
C GLY A 141 -3.14 -26.39 7.68
N VAL A 142 -2.87 -25.20 7.13
CA VAL A 142 -3.21 -23.91 7.76
C VAL A 142 -4.68 -23.60 7.55
N SER A 143 -5.46 -23.59 8.62
CA SER A 143 -6.89 -23.25 8.57
C SER A 143 -7.11 -21.76 8.42
N THR A 144 -7.35 -21.30 7.18
CA THR A 144 -7.61 -19.87 6.90
C THR A 144 -8.92 -19.38 7.54
N SER A 145 -9.91 -20.26 7.74
CA SER A 145 -11.15 -19.92 8.44
C SER A 145 -10.92 -19.59 9.91
N LYS A 146 -10.10 -20.39 10.60
CA LYS A 146 -9.76 -20.14 12.01
C LYS A 146 -8.91 -18.87 12.18
N LEU A 147 -7.96 -18.62 11.27
CA LEU A 147 -7.19 -17.38 11.25
C LEU A 147 -8.11 -16.16 11.03
N ALA A 148 -9.08 -16.25 10.14
CA ALA A 148 -10.06 -15.18 9.90
C ALA A 148 -10.92 -14.91 11.17
N GLN A 149 -11.28 -15.92 11.95
CA GLN A 149 -11.99 -15.77 13.24
C GLN A 149 -11.15 -15.03 14.28
N LEU A 150 -9.83 -15.12 14.22
CA LEU A 150 -8.91 -14.32 15.05
C LEU A 150 -8.78 -12.86 14.58
N GLY A 151 -9.53 -12.45 13.54
CA GLY A 151 -9.47 -11.11 12.98
C GLY A 151 -8.34 -10.88 11.99
N ILE A 152 -7.63 -11.93 11.58
CA ILE A 152 -6.58 -11.84 10.56
C ILE A 152 -7.22 -11.65 9.18
N ASP A 153 -6.82 -10.59 8.49
CA ASP A 153 -7.27 -10.36 7.11
C ASP A 153 -6.51 -11.26 6.14
N ILE A 154 -7.18 -12.31 5.71
CA ILE A 154 -6.60 -13.35 4.86
C ILE A 154 -7.54 -13.69 3.70
N GLN A 155 -6.98 -13.94 2.54
CA GLN A 155 -7.73 -14.49 1.42
C GLN A 155 -7.94 -15.99 1.62
N ARG A 156 -9.17 -16.45 1.35
CA ARG A 156 -9.56 -17.86 1.46
C ARG A 156 -9.81 -18.43 0.09
N LYS A 157 -9.37 -19.68 -0.13
CA LYS A 157 -9.51 -20.41 -1.38
C LYS A 157 -10.58 -21.47 -1.21
N PHE A 158 -11.50 -21.54 -2.17
CA PHE A 158 -12.56 -22.54 -2.16
C PHE A 158 -12.65 -23.25 -3.52
N LYS A 159 -12.74 -24.57 -3.46
CA LYS A 159 -13.20 -25.36 -4.60
C LYS A 159 -14.72 -25.39 -4.56
N VAL A 160 -15.34 -25.03 -5.67
CA VAL A 160 -16.79 -25.03 -5.85
C VAL A 160 -17.16 -26.24 -6.70
N SER A 161 -17.99 -27.12 -6.16
CA SER A 161 -18.48 -28.29 -6.88
C SER A 161 -19.70 -27.91 -7.72
N GLU A 162 -19.78 -28.48 -8.92
CA GLU A 162 -20.94 -28.34 -9.83
C GLU A 162 -21.37 -26.88 -10.06
N ILE A 163 -20.45 -26.06 -10.54
CA ILE A 163 -20.74 -24.66 -10.83
C ILE A 163 -21.65 -24.53 -12.06
N THR A 164 -22.79 -23.90 -11.87
CA THR A 164 -23.69 -23.47 -12.94
C THR A 164 -23.73 -21.96 -13.04
N GLN A 165 -24.22 -21.42 -14.14
CA GLN A 165 -24.31 -19.98 -14.33
C GLN A 165 -25.13 -19.29 -13.22
N ASN A 166 -26.21 -19.90 -12.74
CA ASN A 166 -27.04 -19.39 -11.67
C ASN A 166 -26.29 -19.41 -10.32
N LYS A 167 -25.62 -20.51 -10.02
CA LYS A 167 -24.77 -20.61 -8.82
C LYS A 167 -23.64 -19.57 -8.85
N TYR A 168 -23.00 -19.40 -10.01
CA TYR A 168 -21.95 -18.40 -10.19
C TYR A 168 -22.45 -16.98 -9.89
N LYS A 169 -23.59 -16.57 -10.44
CA LYS A 169 -24.18 -15.25 -10.18
C LYS A 169 -24.41 -14.98 -8.68
N LEU A 170 -24.78 -16.00 -7.91
CA LEU A 170 -25.01 -15.85 -6.49
C LEU A 170 -23.71 -15.61 -5.70
N ILE A 171 -22.59 -16.25 -6.09
CA ILE A 171 -21.32 -16.12 -5.37
C ILE A 171 -20.42 -15.03 -5.93
N GLN A 172 -20.65 -14.57 -7.14
CA GLN A 172 -19.83 -13.55 -7.82
C GLN A 172 -19.51 -12.30 -6.95
N PRO A 173 -20.45 -11.74 -6.17
CA PRO A 173 -20.15 -10.58 -5.33
C PRO A 173 -19.08 -10.84 -4.25
N TYR A 174 -18.85 -12.10 -3.88
CA TYR A 174 -17.89 -12.52 -2.85
C TYR A 174 -16.55 -12.96 -3.42
N ILE A 175 -16.46 -13.11 -4.74
CA ILE A 175 -15.24 -13.55 -5.43
C ILE A 175 -14.30 -12.35 -5.61
N LYS A 176 -13.06 -12.52 -5.16
CA LYS A 176 -11.96 -11.58 -5.38
C LYS A 176 -11.05 -11.99 -6.54
N GLY A 177 -11.04 -13.26 -6.87
CA GLY A 177 -10.27 -13.81 -7.98
C GLY A 177 -10.66 -15.24 -8.28
N ILE A 178 -10.31 -15.70 -9.46
CA ILE A 178 -10.51 -17.08 -9.92
C ILE A 178 -9.12 -17.66 -10.20
N ILE A 179 -8.82 -18.80 -9.58
CA ILE A 179 -7.55 -19.52 -9.77
C ILE A 179 -7.70 -20.51 -10.91
N ASP A 180 -8.81 -21.25 -10.93
CA ASP A 180 -9.11 -22.26 -11.94
C ASP A 180 -10.58 -22.13 -12.36
N ASN A 181 -10.83 -22.08 -13.64
CA ASN A 181 -12.17 -21.93 -14.24
C ASN A 181 -12.57 -23.18 -15.05
N SER A 182 -11.96 -24.32 -14.79
CA SER A 182 -12.34 -25.58 -15.46
C SER A 182 -13.67 -26.12 -14.92
N PRO A 183 -14.47 -26.79 -15.73
CA PRO A 183 -15.78 -27.29 -15.30
C PRO A 183 -15.74 -28.22 -14.09
N ASN A 184 -14.66 -28.99 -13.95
CA ASN A 184 -14.49 -29.98 -12.89
C ASN A 184 -13.65 -29.46 -11.71
N ASN A 185 -13.08 -28.26 -11.83
CA ASN A 185 -12.17 -27.71 -10.82
C ASN A 185 -12.30 -26.19 -10.75
N PHE A 186 -13.47 -25.71 -10.38
CA PHE A 186 -13.68 -24.27 -10.23
C PHE A 186 -13.17 -23.79 -8.87
N VAL A 187 -12.07 -23.04 -8.88
CA VAL A 187 -11.41 -22.55 -7.66
C VAL A 187 -11.43 -21.04 -7.58
N VAL A 188 -12.01 -20.54 -6.51
CA VAL A 188 -12.16 -19.09 -6.27
C VAL A 188 -11.42 -18.61 -5.04
N ILE A 189 -11.02 -17.34 -5.07
CA ILE A 189 -10.49 -16.59 -3.94
C ILE A 189 -11.58 -15.67 -3.41
N THR A 190 -11.73 -15.63 -2.10
CA THR A 190 -12.64 -14.72 -1.39
C THR A 190 -11.87 -13.87 -0.37
N SER A 191 -12.56 -12.90 0.25
CA SER A 191 -12.04 -12.22 1.44
C SER A 191 -12.02 -13.18 2.65
N SER A 192 -11.50 -12.71 3.78
CA SER A 192 -11.53 -13.40 5.07
C SER A 192 -12.93 -13.83 5.51
N LYS A 193 -13.96 -13.08 5.12
CA LYS A 193 -15.36 -13.40 5.43
C LYS A 193 -15.88 -14.64 4.67
N GLY A 194 -15.22 -15.03 3.58
CA GLY A 194 -15.66 -16.14 2.73
C GLY A 194 -17.00 -15.86 2.02
N ILE A 195 -17.71 -16.94 1.69
CA ILE A 195 -19.05 -16.87 1.10
C ILE A 195 -20.06 -17.14 2.23
N PRO A 196 -21.03 -16.24 2.50
CA PRO A 196 -21.99 -16.39 3.57
C PRO A 196 -22.83 -17.68 3.49
N TYR A 197 -23.21 -18.23 4.64
CA TYR A 197 -23.93 -19.50 4.71
C TYR A 197 -25.30 -19.44 4.01
N ASP A 198 -26.03 -18.33 4.16
CA ASP A 198 -27.34 -18.13 3.54
C ASP A 198 -27.27 -18.15 2.00
N VAL A 199 -26.22 -17.59 1.41
CA VAL A 199 -25.95 -17.62 -0.03
C VAL A 199 -25.67 -19.05 -0.48
N ARG A 200 -24.84 -19.78 0.26
CA ARG A 200 -24.51 -21.18 -0.04
C ARG A 200 -25.72 -22.07 0.04
N SER A 201 -26.51 -21.91 1.11
CA SER A 201 -27.74 -22.70 1.35
C SER A 201 -28.79 -22.45 0.26
N LYS A 202 -29.10 -21.18 -0.06
CA LYS A 202 -30.04 -20.81 -1.11
C LYS A 202 -29.64 -21.39 -2.47
N GLY A 203 -28.35 -21.33 -2.79
CA GLY A 203 -27.81 -21.83 -4.07
C GLY A 203 -27.55 -23.34 -4.09
N ARG A 204 -27.70 -24.04 -2.96
CA ARG A 204 -27.23 -25.44 -2.80
C ARG A 204 -25.78 -25.59 -3.32
N ILE A 205 -24.91 -24.67 -2.88
CA ILE A 205 -23.54 -24.58 -3.36
C ILE A 205 -22.63 -25.30 -2.37
N LEU A 206 -21.98 -26.35 -2.84
CA LEU A 206 -20.99 -27.11 -2.07
C LEU A 206 -19.63 -26.43 -2.26
N LEU A 207 -19.05 -26.03 -1.15
CA LEU A 207 -17.73 -25.41 -1.09
C LEU A 207 -16.81 -26.27 -0.22
N THR A 208 -15.66 -26.59 -0.76
CA THR A 208 -14.57 -27.19 0.01
C THR A 208 -13.45 -26.15 0.14
N GLU A 209 -13.08 -25.80 1.36
CA GLU A 209 -11.95 -24.90 1.60
C GLU A 209 -10.64 -25.62 1.26
N ILE A 210 -9.80 -24.97 0.47
CA ILE A 210 -8.47 -25.49 0.16
C ILE A 210 -7.52 -25.01 1.24
N THR A 211 -6.88 -25.95 1.92
CA THR A 211 -5.86 -25.69 2.94
C THR A 211 -4.49 -26.00 2.38
N ASP A 212 -3.60 -25.02 2.46
CA ASP A 212 -2.19 -25.19 2.11
C ASP A 212 -1.39 -25.46 3.41
N TYR A 213 -0.35 -26.27 3.35
CA TYR A 213 0.55 -26.51 4.50
C TYR A 213 1.40 -25.31 4.84
N LYS A 214 1.67 -24.46 3.84
CA LYS A 214 2.43 -23.23 3.96
C LYS A 214 1.71 -22.10 3.25
N ILE A 215 1.54 -20.97 3.95
CA ILE A 215 0.92 -19.76 3.39
C ILE A 215 1.73 -18.54 3.79
N ASP A 216 1.68 -17.49 2.96
CA ASP A 216 2.25 -16.20 3.30
C ASP A 216 1.15 -15.26 3.82
N LEU A 217 1.44 -14.60 4.93
CA LEU A 217 0.55 -13.70 5.66
C LEU A 217 1.17 -12.29 5.72
N LEU A 218 0.33 -11.28 5.60
CA LEU A 218 0.71 -9.88 5.85
C LEU A 218 0.16 -9.47 7.23
N LEU A 219 1.03 -9.44 8.23
CA LEU A 219 0.67 -9.23 9.63
C LEU A 219 1.39 -8.03 10.23
N THR A 220 0.72 -7.36 11.17
CA THR A 220 1.40 -6.50 12.13
C THR A 220 2.14 -7.36 13.17
N GLU A 221 3.03 -6.77 13.97
CA GLU A 221 3.69 -7.50 15.07
C GLU A 221 2.67 -8.05 16.06
N GLU A 222 1.62 -7.28 16.42
CA GLU A 222 0.52 -7.71 17.28
C GLU A 222 -0.23 -8.92 16.71
N GLU A 223 -0.58 -8.88 15.43
CA GLU A 223 -1.26 -10.01 14.77
C GLU A 223 -0.36 -11.25 14.68
N ALA A 224 0.95 -11.07 14.48
CA ALA A 224 1.89 -12.19 14.47
C ALA A 224 1.96 -12.88 15.86
N GLU A 225 1.92 -12.11 16.94
CA GLU A 225 1.83 -12.64 18.30
C GLU A 225 0.53 -13.42 18.53
N ILE A 226 -0.62 -12.86 18.09
CA ILE A 226 -1.92 -13.53 18.19
C ILE A 226 -1.89 -14.87 17.45
N VAL A 227 -1.37 -14.88 16.21
CA VAL A 227 -1.27 -16.08 15.39
C VAL A 227 -0.36 -17.12 16.05
N THR A 228 0.80 -16.70 16.56
CA THR A 228 1.75 -17.59 17.25
C THR A 228 1.12 -18.22 18.51
N ASN A 229 0.43 -17.42 19.31
CA ASN A 229 -0.17 -17.88 20.57
C ASN A 229 -1.43 -18.75 20.34
N SER A 230 -2.04 -18.68 19.17
CA SER A 230 -3.28 -19.39 18.84
C SER A 230 -3.12 -20.91 18.73
N LYS A 231 -1.90 -21.41 18.57
CA LYS A 231 -1.57 -22.83 18.29
C LYS A 231 -2.22 -23.36 16.99
N LEU A 232 -2.67 -22.47 16.10
CA LEU A 232 -3.23 -22.83 14.79
C LEU A 232 -2.15 -23.11 13.73
N ILE A 233 -0.92 -22.81 14.07
CA ILE A 233 0.25 -22.99 13.22
C ILE A 233 1.39 -23.63 14.01
N ASP A 234 2.21 -24.43 13.34
CA ASP A 234 3.40 -25.04 13.96
C ASP A 234 4.57 -24.07 13.99
N SER A 235 4.69 -23.22 12.97
CA SER A 235 5.72 -22.18 12.93
C SER A 235 5.30 -20.94 12.14
N LEU A 236 5.78 -19.77 12.59
CA LEU A 236 5.64 -18.48 11.94
C LEU A 236 7.02 -17.87 11.75
N LYS A 237 7.42 -17.65 10.49
CA LYS A 237 8.72 -17.06 10.16
C LYS A 237 8.52 -15.77 9.39
N ARG A 238 9.15 -14.68 9.84
CA ARG A 238 9.17 -13.42 9.12
C ARG A 238 9.98 -13.56 7.84
N ASN A 239 9.40 -13.11 6.74
CA ASN A 239 10.05 -13.06 5.45
C ASN A 239 10.66 -11.68 5.24
N PHE A 240 11.88 -11.64 4.76
CA PHE A 240 12.53 -10.43 4.27
C PHE A 240 13.56 -10.82 3.21
N LYS A 241 13.79 -9.91 2.28
CA LYS A 241 14.83 -10.09 1.29
C LYS A 241 16.21 -9.89 1.94
N THR A 242 17.14 -10.75 1.59
CA THR A 242 18.51 -10.63 2.12
C THR A 242 19.17 -9.34 1.64
N TYR A 243 20.07 -8.82 2.44
CA TYR A 243 20.96 -7.73 2.04
C TYR A 243 21.71 -8.11 0.76
N LYS A 244 21.91 -7.18 -0.17
CA LYS A 244 22.49 -7.39 -1.52
C LYS A 244 21.58 -8.09 -2.54
N SER A 245 20.33 -8.37 -2.21
CA SER A 245 19.35 -8.81 -3.20
C SER A 245 18.78 -7.58 -3.92
N TYR A 246 19.47 -7.15 -5.00
CA TYR A 246 19.08 -5.98 -5.78
C TYR A 246 17.68 -6.14 -6.40
N ASN A 247 16.87 -5.08 -6.27
CA ASN A 247 15.55 -5.03 -6.87
C ASN A 247 15.45 -3.85 -7.86
N THR A 248 15.35 -4.17 -9.16
CA THR A 248 15.27 -3.19 -10.25
C THR A 248 14.04 -2.27 -10.17
N SER A 249 12.99 -2.69 -9.46
CA SER A 249 11.76 -1.89 -9.30
C SER A 249 11.84 -0.90 -8.14
N PHE A 250 12.95 -0.92 -7.37
CA PHE A 250 13.11 -0.11 -6.17
C PHE A 250 14.05 1.07 -6.42
N PHE A 251 13.68 2.25 -5.90
CA PHE A 251 14.53 3.45 -6.01
C PHE A 251 15.85 3.26 -5.22
N PRO A 252 17.00 3.72 -5.73
CA PRO A 252 17.21 4.53 -6.93
C PRO A 252 17.31 3.74 -8.24
N ASN A 253 17.07 2.45 -8.25
CA ASN A 253 17.20 1.58 -9.42
C ASN A 253 18.63 1.57 -10.01
N ASP A 254 19.63 1.57 -9.14
CA ASP A 254 21.05 1.53 -9.49
C ASP A 254 21.71 0.35 -8.77
N ILE A 255 22.30 -0.53 -9.54
CA ILE A 255 22.96 -1.75 -9.03
C ILE A 255 24.10 -1.46 -8.03
N LYS A 256 24.69 -0.28 -8.07
CA LYS A 256 25.74 0.14 -7.12
C LYS A 256 25.28 0.10 -5.67
N TYR A 257 23.98 0.29 -5.43
CA TYR A 257 23.45 0.36 -4.07
C TYR A 257 22.97 -0.98 -3.53
N ASN A 258 22.74 -2.00 -4.35
CA ASN A 258 22.24 -3.31 -3.92
C ASN A 258 21.04 -3.25 -2.95
N TRP A 259 20.18 -2.21 -3.08
CA TRP A 259 19.06 -1.99 -2.20
C TRP A 259 17.80 -2.71 -2.66
N ASN A 260 16.97 -3.04 -1.71
CA ASN A 260 15.65 -3.61 -1.93
C ASN A 260 14.65 -3.04 -0.90
N GLU A 261 13.41 -3.49 -0.93
CA GLU A 261 12.35 -3.00 -0.05
C GLU A 261 12.60 -3.24 1.44
N ASP A 262 13.37 -4.29 1.79
CA ASP A 262 13.66 -4.66 3.17
C ASP A 262 15.02 -4.16 3.66
N ASN A 263 15.91 -3.82 2.73
CA ASN A 263 17.27 -3.33 3.06
C ASN A 263 17.62 -2.14 2.17
N PHE A 264 17.62 -0.97 2.77
CA PHE A 264 17.76 0.30 2.07
C PHE A 264 18.61 1.29 2.86
N GLY A 265 19.47 2.03 2.18
CA GLY A 265 20.32 3.03 2.83
C GLY A 265 21.69 2.49 3.23
N PRO A 266 22.42 3.25 4.10
CA PRO A 266 21.99 4.51 4.71
C PRO A 266 21.91 5.70 3.74
N ILE A 267 20.95 6.58 3.93
CA ILE A 267 20.85 7.87 3.22
C ILE A 267 20.73 9.02 4.23
N ILE A 268 21.42 10.11 3.94
CA ILE A 268 21.32 11.33 4.73
C ILE A 268 20.25 12.24 4.11
N ILE A 269 19.25 12.63 4.90
CA ILE A 269 18.21 13.57 4.47
C ILE A 269 18.82 14.99 4.44
N PRO A 270 18.93 15.62 3.26
CA PRO A 270 19.56 16.92 3.17
C PRO A 270 18.76 18.00 3.91
N LYS A 271 19.46 18.92 4.56
CA LYS A 271 18.86 20.12 5.17
C LYS A 271 19.00 21.33 4.25
N LYS A 272 18.19 22.36 4.49
CA LYS A 272 18.30 23.63 3.77
C LYS A 272 19.75 24.18 3.87
N GLY A 273 20.35 24.49 2.74
CA GLY A 273 21.73 24.97 2.65
C GLY A 273 22.81 23.90 2.55
N SER A 274 22.45 22.61 2.58
CA SER A 274 23.42 21.54 2.29
C SER A 274 23.87 21.61 0.84
N LYS A 275 25.19 21.49 0.62
CA LYS A 275 25.76 21.30 -0.71
C LYS A 275 25.79 19.80 -1.01
N ILE A 276 25.30 19.42 -2.18
CA ILE A 276 25.30 18.03 -2.68
C ILE A 276 26.07 18.04 -3.98
N THR A 277 27.09 17.20 -4.08
CA THR A 277 27.80 16.96 -5.34
C THR A 277 27.03 15.88 -6.10
N LEU A 278 26.62 16.19 -7.32
CA LEU A 278 26.01 15.23 -8.22
C LEU A 278 27.14 14.60 -9.05
N ASN A 279 27.33 13.30 -8.93
CA ASN A 279 28.30 12.51 -9.71
C ASN A 279 27.61 11.81 -10.86
#